data_becc844855d222f90a786e8b090428b4
#
_entry.id   becc844855d222f90a786e8b090428b4
#
_cell.length_a   1.000
_cell.length_b   1.000
_cell.length_c   1.000
_cell.angle_alpha   90.00
_cell.angle_beta   90.00
_cell.angle_gamma   90.00
#
_symmetry.space_group_name_H-M   'P 1'
#
loop_
_entity.id
_entity.type
_entity.pdbx_description
1 polymer ?
#
loop_
_entity_poly.entity_id
_entity_poly.type
_entity_poly.pdbx_seq_one_letter_code
_entity_poly.pdbx_strand_id
1 'polypeptide(L)'
;MAPKKANKGKGTAAEPTQEEGWNTSKCSQSDLETLVSDGLLVCRSVIQWRPALGKDHPYENTGEIVAFTPYLERGLGFPCSSFFSGLLRYYRIQLHHLTPNSFVHVSIFVHLCEAFLGIEPHFELFRFLFHLKPQTDSFILDVVGGAGLQLRQRKDRVYIPYSLSSKVIDWKPKWFYVENQWESIPAITPGPPIQWPEWNKKSVDESQIPELLE
;
A
#
# COMPACT_ATOMS: atom_id res chain seq x y z
N MET A 1 21.90 29.10 56.73
CA MET A 1 22.38 28.52 55.46
C MET A 1 21.42 27.43 55.00
N ALA A 2 20.62 27.68 54.01
CA ALA A 2 19.68 26.70 53.42
C ALA A 2 20.29 26.13 52.13
N PRO A 3 20.15 24.82 51.86
CA PRO A 3 20.73 24.23 50.64
C PRO A 3 19.85 24.51 49.41
N LYS A 4 20.52 24.91 48.31
CA LYS A 4 19.93 25.12 46.99
C LYS A 4 19.32 23.82 46.42
N LYS A 5 18.05 23.86 46.02
CA LYS A 5 17.38 22.82 45.21
C LYS A 5 18.01 22.74 43.82
N ALA A 6 18.47 21.57 43.46
CA ALA A 6 18.93 21.26 42.12
C ALA A 6 17.75 21.26 41.14
N ASN A 7 17.92 21.95 40.03
CA ASN A 7 16.98 22.05 38.91
C ASN A 7 17.04 20.74 38.12
N LYS A 8 15.94 19.95 38.12
CA LYS A 8 15.80 18.79 37.26
C LYS A 8 15.59 19.27 35.81
N GLY A 9 16.58 19.01 34.99
CA GLY A 9 16.49 19.25 33.54
C GLY A 9 15.25 18.58 32.97
N LYS A 10 14.48 19.34 32.16
CA LYS A 10 13.44 18.83 31.25
C LYS A 10 14.13 17.87 30.29
N GLY A 11 13.75 16.59 30.35
CA GLY A 11 14.08 15.65 29.31
C GLY A 11 13.50 16.16 27.99
N THR A 12 14.32 16.41 27.01
CA THR A 12 13.96 16.54 25.60
C THR A 12 13.26 15.26 25.20
N ALA A 13 12.01 15.37 24.72
CA ALA A 13 11.35 14.28 24.06
C ALA A 13 12.25 13.84 22.89
N ALA A 14 12.67 12.59 22.91
CA ALA A 14 13.42 12.02 21.81
C ALA A 14 12.53 12.12 20.55
N GLU A 15 13.11 12.62 19.45
CA GLU A 15 12.47 12.50 18.15
C GLU A 15 12.17 11.02 17.90
N PRO A 16 10.97 10.67 17.35
CA PRO A 16 10.63 9.29 17.07
C PRO A 16 11.72 8.70 16.15
N THR A 17 12.36 7.64 16.63
CA THR A 17 13.35 6.91 15.83
C THR A 17 12.64 6.32 14.60
N GLN A 18 13.34 6.22 13.48
CA GLN A 18 12.84 5.70 12.17
C GLN A 18 12.17 4.31 12.24
N GLU A 19 12.21 3.68 13.39
CA GLU A 19 11.75 2.31 13.67
C GLU A 19 10.30 2.26 14.17
N GLU A 20 9.69 3.39 14.55
CA GLU A 20 8.33 3.45 15.06
C GLU A 20 7.30 3.24 13.94
N GLY A 21 6.36 2.32 14.16
CA GLY A 21 5.22 2.09 13.27
C GLY A 21 5.23 0.76 12.51
N TRP A 22 6.30 -0.04 12.61
CA TRP A 22 6.38 -1.39 12.09
C TRP A 22 6.07 -2.43 13.17
N ASN A 23 5.48 -3.55 12.75
CA ASN A 23 5.29 -4.71 13.61
C ASN A 23 6.35 -5.76 13.29
N THR A 24 6.88 -6.45 14.28
CA THR A 24 7.80 -7.57 14.09
C THR A 24 7.22 -8.56 13.09
N SER A 25 7.98 -8.87 12.04
CA SER A 25 7.50 -9.80 11.00
C SER A 25 7.37 -11.21 11.55
N LYS A 26 6.24 -11.83 11.22
CA LYS A 26 5.93 -13.25 11.45
C LYS A 26 5.99 -14.06 10.16
N CYS A 27 6.33 -13.42 9.03
CA CYS A 27 6.37 -14.08 7.73
C CYS A 27 7.57 -15.01 7.63
N SER A 28 7.30 -16.31 7.57
CA SER A 28 8.30 -17.36 7.47
C SER A 28 8.57 -17.79 6.02
N GLN A 29 9.60 -18.61 5.81
CA GLN A 29 9.91 -19.22 4.52
C GLN A 29 8.73 -20.08 4.02
N SER A 30 8.09 -20.86 4.91
CA SER A 30 6.98 -21.73 4.54
C SER A 30 5.73 -20.95 4.12
N ASP A 31 5.50 -19.76 4.70
CA ASP A 31 4.37 -18.91 4.28
C ASP A 31 4.55 -18.45 2.81
N LEU A 32 5.76 -18.08 2.44
CA LEU A 32 6.07 -17.67 1.06
C LEU A 32 6.03 -18.84 0.07
N GLU A 33 6.50 -20.02 0.46
CA GLU A 33 6.39 -21.23 -0.35
C GLU A 33 4.94 -21.64 -0.57
N THR A 34 4.08 -21.46 0.42
CA THR A 34 2.63 -21.65 0.28
C THR A 34 2.06 -20.70 -0.75
N LEU A 35 2.40 -19.40 -0.71
CA LEU A 35 1.96 -18.43 -1.72
C LEU A 35 2.44 -18.79 -3.14
N VAL A 36 3.64 -19.37 -3.27
CA VAL A 36 4.10 -19.87 -4.57
C VAL A 36 3.28 -21.06 -5.03
N SER A 37 2.99 -22.02 -4.15
CA SER A 37 2.17 -23.19 -4.49
C SER A 37 0.71 -22.81 -4.85
N ASP A 38 0.19 -21.76 -4.24
CA ASP A 38 -1.14 -21.21 -4.51
C ASP A 38 -1.18 -20.33 -5.77
N GLY A 39 -0.03 -20.09 -6.41
CA GLY A 39 0.06 -19.25 -7.61
C GLY A 39 -0.05 -17.75 -7.34
N LEU A 40 0.03 -17.31 -6.09
CA LEU A 40 -0.05 -15.91 -5.68
C LEU A 40 1.30 -15.19 -5.69
N LEU A 41 2.39 -15.93 -5.57
CA LEU A 41 3.75 -15.42 -5.65
C LEU A 41 4.53 -16.23 -6.71
N VAL A 42 5.25 -15.54 -7.58
CA VAL A 42 6.08 -16.20 -8.56
C VAL A 42 7.28 -16.89 -7.90
N CYS A 43 7.79 -17.96 -8.52
CA CYS A 43 8.93 -18.68 -7.98
C CYS A 43 10.20 -17.81 -7.98
N ARG A 44 11.17 -18.16 -7.12
CA ARG A 44 12.44 -17.39 -6.97
C ARG A 44 13.30 -17.32 -8.24
N SER A 45 13.10 -18.23 -9.18
CA SER A 45 13.80 -18.14 -10.46
C SER A 45 13.32 -16.99 -11.34
N VAL A 46 12.12 -16.42 -11.07
CA VAL A 46 11.54 -15.31 -11.81
C VAL A 46 11.76 -14.00 -11.07
N ILE A 47 11.49 -13.97 -9.77
CA ILE A 47 11.69 -12.80 -8.90
C ILE A 47 12.28 -13.27 -7.57
N GLN A 48 13.30 -12.57 -7.09
CA GLN A 48 13.89 -12.90 -5.79
C GLN A 48 12.97 -12.40 -4.65
N TRP A 49 12.81 -13.24 -3.64
CA TRP A 49 12.11 -12.89 -2.41
C TRP A 49 12.72 -13.64 -1.22
N ARG A 50 12.58 -13.08 -0.04
CA ARG A 50 13.06 -13.69 1.20
C ARG A 50 12.15 -13.34 2.39
N PRO A 51 12.03 -14.24 3.38
CA PRO A 51 11.26 -13.98 4.58
C PRO A 51 11.92 -12.89 5.44
N ALA A 52 11.10 -12.25 6.27
CA ALA A 52 11.55 -11.27 7.25
C ALA A 52 11.29 -11.71 8.70
N LEU A 53 11.08 -12.99 8.93
CA LEU A 53 10.72 -13.56 10.25
C LEU A 53 11.61 -13.02 11.37
N GLY A 54 10.99 -12.46 12.41
CA GLY A 54 11.65 -11.92 13.59
C GLY A 54 12.33 -10.55 13.40
N LYS A 55 12.18 -9.91 12.24
CA LYS A 55 12.66 -8.55 12.01
C LYS A 55 11.63 -7.55 12.56
N ASP A 56 12.09 -6.55 13.32
CA ASP A 56 11.22 -5.54 13.93
C ASP A 56 10.89 -4.40 12.96
N HIS A 57 11.76 -4.13 12.02
CA HIS A 57 11.60 -3.14 10.96
C HIS A 57 12.38 -3.56 9.70
N PRO A 58 12.06 -2.99 8.53
CA PRO A 58 12.73 -3.33 7.29
C PRO A 58 14.20 -2.95 7.25
N TYR A 59 15.02 -3.89 6.77
CA TYR A 59 16.39 -3.71 6.33
C TYR A 59 16.50 -4.34 4.94
N GLU A 60 15.99 -3.64 3.96
CA GLU A 60 16.02 -4.09 2.57
C GLU A 60 17.42 -3.98 1.99
N ASN A 61 17.80 -4.95 1.16
CA ASN A 61 18.98 -4.85 0.31
C ASN A 61 18.71 -3.88 -0.85
N THR A 62 19.77 -3.42 -1.50
CA THR A 62 19.61 -2.61 -2.73
C THR A 62 18.75 -3.36 -3.75
N GLY A 63 17.70 -2.70 -4.25
CA GLY A 63 16.78 -3.28 -5.20
C GLY A 63 15.67 -4.17 -4.59
N GLU A 64 15.53 -4.21 -3.27
CA GLU A 64 14.40 -4.84 -2.60
C GLU A 64 13.36 -3.82 -2.13
N ILE A 65 12.13 -4.27 -1.98
CA ILE A 65 11.03 -3.56 -1.30
C ILE A 65 10.37 -4.50 -0.31
N VAL A 66 9.54 -3.93 0.56
CA VAL A 66 8.70 -4.71 1.47
C VAL A 66 7.31 -4.87 0.89
N ALA A 67 6.81 -6.10 0.89
CA ALA A 67 5.44 -6.45 0.60
C ALA A 67 4.82 -7.24 1.76
N PHE A 68 3.50 -7.37 1.75
CA PHE A 68 2.74 -8.12 2.76
C PHE A 68 1.99 -9.26 2.09
N THR A 69 1.98 -10.44 2.73
CA THR A 69 1.28 -11.61 2.15
C THR A 69 -0.19 -11.32 1.85
N PRO A 70 -0.96 -10.56 2.69
CA PRO A 70 -2.33 -10.20 2.37
C PRO A 70 -2.51 -9.29 1.16
N TYR A 71 -1.47 -8.64 0.66
CA TYR A 71 -1.55 -7.87 -0.57
C TYR A 71 -1.67 -8.79 -1.79
N LEU A 72 -0.90 -9.90 -1.78
CA LEU A 72 -0.94 -10.91 -2.84
C LEU A 72 -2.28 -11.65 -2.82
N GLU A 73 -2.78 -12.03 -1.65
CA GLU A 73 -4.10 -12.64 -1.45
C GLU A 73 -5.24 -11.75 -1.97
N ARG A 74 -4.97 -10.45 -2.16
CA ARG A 74 -5.93 -9.43 -2.63
C ARG A 74 -5.60 -8.88 -4.02
N GLY A 75 -4.75 -9.59 -4.75
CA GLY A 75 -4.50 -9.34 -6.17
C GLY A 75 -3.29 -8.49 -6.50
N LEU A 76 -2.38 -8.21 -5.54
CA LEU A 76 -1.06 -7.68 -5.90
C LEU A 76 -0.26 -8.80 -6.57
N GLY A 77 0.17 -8.55 -7.80
CA GLY A 77 1.11 -9.42 -8.52
C GLY A 77 2.50 -8.79 -8.64
N PHE A 78 3.52 -9.62 -8.77
CA PHE A 78 4.88 -9.23 -9.10
C PHE A 78 5.33 -9.87 -10.41
N PRO A 79 6.02 -9.11 -11.32
CA PRO A 79 6.31 -7.68 -11.22
C PRO A 79 5.04 -6.82 -11.26
N CYS A 80 5.08 -5.67 -10.58
CA CYS A 80 3.95 -4.77 -10.54
C CYS A 80 3.72 -4.09 -11.90
N SER A 81 2.44 -3.86 -12.25
CA SER A 81 2.09 -3.16 -13.48
C SER A 81 2.51 -1.69 -13.47
N SER A 82 2.74 -1.12 -14.65
CA SER A 82 3.02 0.31 -14.82
C SER A 82 1.86 1.19 -14.31
N PHE A 83 0.63 0.72 -14.48
CA PHE A 83 -0.55 1.39 -13.94
C PHE A 83 -0.47 1.52 -12.41
N PHE A 84 -0.20 0.42 -11.69
CA PHE A 84 -0.12 0.44 -10.24
C PHE A 84 1.06 1.29 -9.73
N SER A 85 2.24 1.17 -10.34
CA SER A 85 3.38 2.02 -9.99
C SER A 85 3.13 3.50 -10.28
N GLY A 86 2.38 3.80 -11.34
CA GLY A 86 1.89 5.16 -11.64
C GLY A 86 0.97 5.72 -10.56
N LEU A 87 0.06 4.88 -10.01
CA LEU A 87 -0.80 5.27 -8.88
C LEU A 87 0.03 5.66 -7.65
N LEU A 88 1.01 4.85 -7.26
CA LEU A 88 1.85 5.13 -6.10
C LEU A 88 2.62 6.46 -6.27
N ARG A 89 3.19 6.68 -7.45
CA ARG A 89 3.92 7.93 -7.78
C ARG A 89 3.01 9.15 -7.77
N TYR A 90 1.83 9.04 -8.36
CA TYR A 90 0.88 10.16 -8.40
C TYR A 90 0.43 10.56 -7.00
N TYR A 91 0.05 9.58 -6.16
CA TYR A 91 -0.37 9.85 -4.79
C TYR A 91 0.81 10.11 -3.83
N ARG A 92 2.05 10.00 -4.31
CA ARG A 92 3.28 10.15 -3.52
C ARG A 92 3.28 9.27 -2.27
N ILE A 93 2.91 8.02 -2.46
CA ILE A 93 2.88 7.00 -1.41
C ILE A 93 3.75 5.82 -1.80
N GLN A 94 4.03 5.00 -0.81
CA GLN A 94 4.77 3.76 -0.97
C GLN A 94 3.87 2.56 -0.74
N LEU A 95 4.34 1.38 -1.14
CA LEU A 95 3.56 0.16 -1.09
C LEU A 95 3.01 -0.11 0.32
N HIS A 96 3.84 0.00 1.36
CA HIS A 96 3.48 -0.27 2.75
C HIS A 96 2.49 0.75 3.35
N HIS A 97 2.32 1.91 2.74
CA HIS A 97 1.32 2.89 3.18
C HIS A 97 -0.12 2.43 2.89
N LEU A 98 -0.32 1.53 1.93
CA LEU A 98 -1.65 1.06 1.55
C LEU A 98 -2.19 -0.02 2.51
N THR A 99 -3.50 0.00 2.70
CA THR A 99 -4.20 -1.12 3.36
C THR A 99 -4.43 -2.27 2.37
N PRO A 100 -4.56 -3.53 2.82
CA PRO A 100 -4.79 -4.68 1.94
C PRO A 100 -6.02 -4.54 1.04
N ASN A 101 -7.10 -3.92 1.52
CA ASN A 101 -8.31 -3.71 0.73
C ASN A 101 -8.10 -2.81 -0.49
N SER A 102 -7.08 -1.96 -0.49
CA SER A 102 -6.73 -1.13 -1.64
C SER A 102 -6.40 -1.96 -2.88
N PHE A 103 -5.78 -3.13 -2.68
CA PHE A 103 -5.41 -4.03 -3.78
C PHE A 103 -6.62 -4.68 -4.44
N VAL A 104 -7.67 -4.98 -3.67
CA VAL A 104 -8.94 -5.47 -4.24
C VAL A 104 -9.54 -4.44 -5.19
N HIS A 105 -9.55 -3.16 -4.79
CA HIS A 105 -10.06 -2.09 -5.66
C HIS A 105 -9.26 -1.97 -6.96
N VAL A 106 -7.94 -2.02 -6.88
CA VAL A 106 -7.06 -1.96 -8.07
C VAL A 106 -7.27 -3.17 -8.97
N SER A 107 -7.27 -4.39 -8.40
CA SER A 107 -7.41 -5.63 -9.16
C SER A 107 -8.75 -5.73 -9.89
N ILE A 108 -9.86 -5.38 -9.22
CA ILE A 108 -11.18 -5.37 -9.86
C ILE A 108 -11.22 -4.33 -10.97
N PHE A 109 -10.63 -3.15 -10.77
CA PHE A 109 -10.59 -2.10 -11.79
C PHE A 109 -9.78 -2.53 -13.02
N VAL A 110 -8.58 -3.08 -12.81
CA VAL A 110 -7.74 -3.59 -13.89
C VAL A 110 -8.48 -4.68 -14.66
N HIS A 111 -9.06 -5.65 -13.95
CA HIS A 111 -9.82 -6.74 -14.57
C HIS A 111 -11.04 -6.22 -15.36
N LEU A 112 -11.74 -5.21 -14.85
CA LEU A 112 -12.83 -4.56 -15.58
C LEU A 112 -12.33 -3.97 -16.90
N CYS A 113 -11.24 -3.21 -16.87
CA CYS A 113 -10.69 -2.58 -18.06
C CYS A 113 -10.26 -3.62 -19.10
N GLU A 114 -9.45 -4.58 -18.70
CA GLU A 114 -8.84 -5.54 -19.63
C GLU A 114 -9.81 -6.63 -20.11
N ALA A 115 -10.58 -7.22 -19.19
CA ALA A 115 -11.42 -8.39 -19.52
C ALA A 115 -12.81 -8.02 -20.04
N PHE A 116 -13.38 -6.90 -19.64
CA PHE A 116 -14.74 -6.53 -19.99
C PHE A 116 -14.84 -5.34 -20.95
N LEU A 117 -13.98 -4.34 -20.79
CA LEU A 117 -14.00 -3.16 -21.66
C LEU A 117 -13.02 -3.29 -22.82
N GLY A 118 -12.02 -4.18 -22.73
CA GLY A 118 -11.00 -4.37 -23.78
C GLY A 118 -10.06 -3.17 -23.92
N ILE A 119 -9.87 -2.38 -22.84
CA ILE A 119 -8.99 -1.21 -22.81
C ILE A 119 -7.88 -1.41 -21.78
N GLU A 120 -6.79 -0.68 -21.92
CA GLU A 120 -5.78 -0.59 -20.86
C GLU A 120 -6.35 0.14 -19.62
N PRO A 121 -5.88 -0.20 -18.40
CA PRO A 121 -6.28 0.50 -17.19
C PRO A 121 -5.98 2.00 -17.27
N HIS A 122 -7.03 2.81 -17.36
CA HIS A 122 -6.90 4.25 -17.56
C HIS A 122 -6.88 5.01 -16.24
N PHE A 123 -5.84 5.85 -16.03
CA PHE A 123 -5.61 6.54 -14.77
C PHE A 123 -6.73 7.53 -14.40
N GLU A 124 -7.22 8.31 -15.38
CA GLU A 124 -8.30 9.28 -15.13
C GLU A 124 -9.62 8.57 -14.80
N LEU A 125 -9.92 7.45 -15.47
CA LEU A 125 -11.08 6.62 -15.16
C LEU A 125 -10.97 6.05 -13.73
N PHE A 126 -9.81 5.60 -13.32
CA PHE A 126 -9.60 5.15 -11.94
C PHE A 126 -9.89 6.27 -10.93
N ARG A 127 -9.35 7.46 -11.15
CA ARG A 127 -9.56 8.62 -10.26
C ARG A 127 -10.99 9.15 -10.28
N PHE A 128 -11.72 8.94 -11.37
CA PHE A 128 -13.15 9.20 -11.42
C PHE A 128 -13.94 8.32 -10.46
N LEU A 129 -13.54 7.05 -10.34
CA LEU A 129 -14.19 6.06 -9.49
C LEU A 129 -13.66 6.09 -8.05
N PHE A 130 -12.36 6.20 -7.87
CA PHE A 130 -11.68 6.03 -6.58
C PHE A 130 -10.98 7.30 -6.10
N HIS A 131 -10.72 7.34 -4.82
CA HIS A 131 -9.84 8.31 -4.19
C HIS A 131 -9.01 7.63 -3.10
N LEU A 132 -7.89 8.23 -2.74
CA LEU A 132 -7.10 7.80 -1.60
C LEU A 132 -7.60 8.53 -0.34
N LYS A 133 -7.74 7.81 0.75
CA LYS A 133 -8.25 8.31 2.02
C LYS A 133 -7.29 7.96 3.16
N PRO A 134 -7.04 8.87 4.11
CA PRO A 134 -6.37 8.54 5.36
C PRO A 134 -7.08 7.40 6.11
N GLN A 135 -6.28 6.46 6.63
CA GLN A 135 -6.76 5.32 7.42
C GLN A 135 -6.20 5.46 8.84
N THR A 136 -6.84 6.29 9.63
CA THR A 136 -6.44 6.52 11.02
C THR A 136 -7.63 6.97 11.85
N ASP A 137 -7.62 6.60 13.11
CA ASP A 137 -8.52 7.12 14.14
C ASP A 137 -7.86 8.28 14.93
N SER A 138 -6.61 8.64 14.58
CA SER A 138 -5.81 9.72 15.18
C SER A 138 -5.46 10.82 14.17
N PHE A 139 -4.84 11.89 14.64
CA PHE A 139 -4.35 12.98 13.78
C PHE A 139 -3.07 12.62 13.02
N ILE A 140 -2.39 11.55 13.42
CA ILE A 140 -1.14 11.09 12.80
C ILE A 140 -1.45 9.80 12.02
N LEU A 141 -1.04 9.75 10.77
CA LEU A 141 -1.20 8.56 9.93
C LEU A 141 -0.23 7.47 10.37
N ASP A 142 -0.68 6.21 10.30
CA ASP A 142 0.20 5.07 10.53
C ASP A 142 1.24 4.96 9.41
N VAL A 143 2.46 4.57 9.76
CA VAL A 143 3.53 4.26 8.79
C VAL A 143 3.09 3.11 7.89
N VAL A 144 2.54 2.05 8.48
CA VAL A 144 2.03 0.88 7.73
C VAL A 144 0.50 0.94 7.68
N GLY A 145 -0.04 1.09 6.47
CA GLY A 145 -1.49 1.10 6.25
C GLY A 145 -2.19 2.43 6.56
N GLY A 146 -1.45 3.55 6.62
CA GLY A 146 -2.00 4.87 6.89
C GLY A 146 -2.87 5.45 5.75
N ALA A 147 -2.92 4.78 4.60
CA ALA A 147 -3.71 5.19 3.44
C ALA A 147 -4.53 4.03 2.86
N GLY A 148 -5.72 4.31 2.35
CA GLY A 148 -6.56 3.31 1.71
C GLY A 148 -7.33 3.87 0.52
N LEU A 149 -7.41 3.10 -0.55
CA LEU A 149 -8.28 3.42 -1.67
C LEU A 149 -9.74 3.21 -1.28
N GLN A 150 -10.61 4.08 -1.73
CA GLN A 150 -12.04 4.01 -1.49
C GLN A 150 -12.81 4.45 -2.73
N LEU A 151 -13.89 3.75 -3.04
CA LEU A 151 -14.84 4.16 -4.08
C LEU A 151 -15.46 5.51 -3.68
N ARG A 152 -15.56 6.45 -4.63
CA ARG A 152 -16.19 7.76 -4.39
C ARG A 152 -17.68 7.60 -4.15
N GLN A 153 -18.23 8.49 -3.35
CA GLN A 153 -19.67 8.51 -3.07
C GLN A 153 -20.50 8.55 -4.36
N ARG A 154 -21.58 7.79 -4.38
CA ARG A 154 -22.52 7.66 -5.50
C ARG A 154 -21.96 6.97 -6.76
N LYS A 155 -20.73 6.47 -6.73
CA LYS A 155 -20.15 5.68 -7.83
C LYS A 155 -20.49 4.19 -7.75
N ASP A 156 -21.01 3.74 -6.62
CA ASP A 156 -21.60 2.40 -6.41
C ASP A 156 -22.75 2.07 -7.38
N ARG A 157 -23.35 3.09 -8.00
CA ARG A 157 -24.44 2.93 -8.98
C ARG A 157 -23.95 2.79 -10.43
N VAL A 158 -22.72 3.19 -10.70
CA VAL A 158 -22.13 3.20 -12.07
C VAL A 158 -20.91 2.31 -12.18
N TYR A 159 -20.54 1.65 -11.11
CA TYR A 159 -19.42 0.72 -11.05
C TYR A 159 -19.91 -0.67 -10.62
N ILE A 160 -19.05 -1.69 -10.80
CA ILE A 160 -19.37 -3.07 -10.43
C ILE A 160 -19.74 -3.12 -8.94
N PRO A 161 -20.93 -3.65 -8.59
CA PRO A 161 -21.29 -3.82 -7.19
C PRO A 161 -20.50 -4.97 -6.57
N TYR A 162 -19.65 -4.67 -5.60
CA TYR A 162 -18.98 -5.68 -4.78
C TYR A 162 -18.87 -5.20 -3.34
N SER A 163 -18.86 -6.15 -2.43
CA SER A 163 -18.66 -5.87 -1.01
C SER A 163 -17.29 -6.36 -0.60
N LEU A 164 -16.50 -5.49 0.00
CA LEU A 164 -15.29 -5.94 0.68
C LEU A 164 -15.71 -6.73 1.90
N SER A 165 -15.36 -8.00 1.94
CA SER A 165 -15.42 -8.76 3.19
C SER A 165 -14.51 -8.10 4.21
N SER A 166 -14.98 -7.84 5.41
CA SER A 166 -14.29 -7.36 6.63
C SER A 166 -12.86 -6.76 6.49
N LYS A 167 -12.48 -5.90 7.42
CA LYS A 167 -11.08 -5.47 7.60
C LYS A 167 -10.18 -6.71 7.73
N VAL A 168 -9.04 -6.71 7.05
CA VAL A 168 -8.00 -7.71 7.30
C VAL A 168 -7.43 -7.43 8.68
N ILE A 169 -7.58 -8.40 9.58
CA ILE A 169 -7.06 -8.30 10.94
C ILE A 169 -5.63 -8.88 10.95
N ASP A 170 -4.77 -8.36 11.81
CA ASP A 170 -3.42 -8.87 12.07
C ASP A 170 -2.55 -9.05 10.80
N TRP A 171 -2.69 -8.17 9.83
CA TRP A 171 -1.92 -8.21 8.59
C TRP A 171 -0.55 -7.52 8.68
N LYS A 172 -0.41 -6.49 9.52
CA LYS A 172 0.81 -5.70 9.63
C LYS A 172 2.07 -6.52 9.96
N PRO A 173 2.03 -7.63 10.73
CA PRO A 173 3.18 -8.50 10.96
C PRO A 173 3.51 -9.45 9.81
N LYS A 174 2.76 -9.48 8.72
CA LYS A 174 2.92 -10.47 7.64
C LYS A 174 3.70 -9.91 6.46
N TRP A 175 4.86 -9.32 6.70
CA TRP A 175 5.67 -8.69 5.67
C TRP A 175 6.96 -9.48 5.38
N PHE A 176 7.44 -9.33 4.14
CA PHE A 176 8.62 -9.97 3.59
C PHE A 176 9.30 -9.07 2.56
N TYR A 177 10.49 -9.44 2.12
CA TYR A 177 11.24 -8.72 1.10
C TYR A 177 11.02 -9.35 -0.27
N VAL A 178 10.92 -8.52 -1.30
CA VAL A 178 10.81 -8.92 -2.69
C VAL A 178 11.62 -7.98 -3.58
N GLU A 179 12.22 -8.53 -4.62
CA GLU A 179 12.96 -7.77 -5.61
C GLU A 179 12.07 -6.76 -6.32
N ASN A 180 12.53 -5.52 -6.39
CA ASN A 180 11.86 -4.43 -7.10
C ASN A 180 12.42 -4.35 -8.52
N GLN A 181 11.97 -5.26 -9.38
CA GLN A 181 12.44 -5.30 -10.76
C GLN A 181 12.16 -3.96 -11.46
N TRP A 182 13.18 -3.46 -12.16
CA TRP A 182 13.17 -2.18 -12.90
C TRP A 182 12.79 -0.96 -12.05
N GLU A 183 13.00 -1.01 -10.75
CA GLU A 183 12.62 0.07 -9.81
C GLU A 183 11.15 0.54 -10.03
N SER A 184 10.29 -0.42 -10.35
CA SER A 184 8.89 -0.15 -10.70
C SER A 184 8.12 0.48 -9.54
N ILE A 185 8.42 0.09 -8.30
CA ILE A 185 7.79 0.60 -7.07
C ILE A 185 8.69 1.64 -6.41
N PRO A 186 8.13 2.76 -5.88
CA PRO A 186 8.90 3.71 -5.09
C PRO A 186 9.61 3.05 -3.91
N ALA A 187 10.88 3.38 -3.72
CA ALA A 187 11.68 2.89 -2.60
C ALA A 187 11.06 3.29 -1.26
N ILE A 188 11.36 2.50 -0.21
CA ILE A 188 10.88 2.80 1.14
C ILE A 188 11.56 4.09 1.64
N THR A 189 10.76 5.00 2.17
CA THR A 189 11.22 6.15 2.94
C THR A 189 10.65 6.07 4.35
N PRO A 190 11.37 6.54 5.35
CA PRO A 190 10.89 6.53 6.73
C PRO A 190 9.64 7.37 6.91
N GLY A 191 8.77 6.94 7.81
CA GLY A 191 7.64 7.71 8.29
C GLY A 191 6.30 7.43 7.60
N PRO A 192 5.24 8.05 8.12
CA PRO A 192 3.88 7.88 7.61
C PRO A 192 3.69 8.60 6.27
N PRO A 193 2.66 8.22 5.49
CA PRO A 193 2.33 8.93 4.27
C PRO A 193 1.91 10.37 4.58
N ILE A 194 2.27 11.29 3.71
CA ILE A 194 1.82 12.68 3.78
C ILE A 194 0.57 12.82 2.93
N GLN A 195 -0.51 13.32 3.54
CA GLN A 195 -1.74 13.55 2.80
C GLN A 195 -1.62 14.79 1.91
N TRP A 196 -1.72 14.57 0.60
CA TRP A 196 -1.70 15.62 -0.42
C TRP A 196 -3.11 15.93 -0.92
N PRO A 197 -3.38 17.12 -1.46
CA PRO A 197 -4.67 17.47 -2.08
C PRO A 197 -5.08 16.50 -3.20
N GLU A 198 -4.10 15.95 -3.93
CA GLU A 198 -4.28 14.97 -5.00
C GLU A 198 -4.99 13.70 -4.55
N TRP A 199 -4.90 13.34 -3.27
CA TRP A 199 -5.53 12.11 -2.75
C TRP A 199 -7.03 12.08 -3.00
N ASN A 200 -7.70 13.23 -2.96
CA ASN A 200 -9.14 13.32 -3.20
C ASN A 200 -9.52 14.18 -4.41
N LYS A 201 -8.54 14.60 -5.22
CA LYS A 201 -8.82 15.41 -6.40
C LYS A 201 -9.59 14.60 -7.44
N LYS A 202 -10.71 15.13 -7.92
CA LYS A 202 -11.44 14.55 -9.06
C LYS A 202 -10.60 14.66 -10.33
N SER A 203 -10.76 13.71 -11.24
CA SER A 203 -10.01 13.69 -12.49
C SER A 203 -10.73 14.46 -13.59
N VAL A 204 -11.90 13.98 -13.96
CA VAL A 204 -12.69 14.44 -15.10
C VAL A 204 -14.16 14.58 -14.71
N ASP A 205 -14.90 15.34 -15.50
CA ASP A 205 -16.36 15.38 -15.40
C ASP A 205 -16.98 14.12 -16.02
N GLU A 206 -18.20 13.81 -15.60
CA GLU A 206 -18.92 12.62 -16.06
C GLU A 206 -19.17 12.63 -17.59
N SER A 207 -19.27 13.81 -18.19
CA SER A 207 -19.41 13.99 -19.65
C SER A 207 -18.17 13.56 -20.46
N GLN A 208 -17.02 13.48 -19.83
CA GLN A 208 -15.77 13.08 -20.48
C GLN A 208 -15.49 11.58 -20.41
N ILE A 209 -16.30 10.82 -19.66
CA ILE A 209 -16.08 9.36 -19.49
C ILE A 209 -16.21 8.58 -20.80
N PRO A 210 -17.17 8.87 -21.71
CA PRO A 210 -17.24 8.16 -22.98
C PRO A 210 -15.94 8.21 -23.78
N GLU A 211 -15.24 9.35 -23.78
CA GLU A 211 -13.96 9.53 -24.47
C GLU A 211 -12.81 8.68 -23.86
N LEU A 212 -12.95 8.26 -22.60
CA LEU A 212 -11.96 7.42 -21.92
C LEU A 212 -12.22 5.91 -22.13
N LEU A 213 -13.32 5.57 -22.79
CA LEU A 213 -13.72 4.18 -23.05
C LEU A 213 -13.59 3.80 -24.53
N GLU A 214 -13.20 4.75 -25.38
CA GLU A 214 -12.87 4.54 -26.80
C GLU A 214 -11.38 4.16 -26.96
#